data_bab88d1918e4b2318ad53e4d0e6899df
#
_entry.id   bab88d1918e4b2318ad53e4d0e6899df
#
_cell.length_a   1.000
_cell.length_b   1.000
_cell.length_c   1.000
_cell.angle_alpha   90.00
_cell.angle_beta   90.00
_cell.angle_gamma   90.00
#
_symmetry.space_group_name_H-M   'P 1'
#
loop_
_entity.id
_entity.type
_entity.pdbx_description
1 polymer ?
#
loop_
_entity_poly.entity_id
_entity_poly.type
_entity_poly.pdbx_seq_one_letter_code
_entity_poly.pdbx_strand_id
1 'polypeptide(L)' 'MNRSDRMTWIDPEGRTWRIERVADRWQLSRYWPVTETWQRVGSFPSRGDAIQAAFEQGGK' A
#
# COMPACT_ATOMS: atom_id res chain seq x y z
N MET A 1 8.80 -18.80 7.44
CA MET A 1 9.13 -17.46 6.97
C MET A 1 8.19 -17.01 5.90
N ASN A 2 7.55 -15.92 6.09
CA ASN A 2 6.47 -15.53 5.21
C ASN A 2 6.77 -14.21 4.54
N ARG A 3 7.13 -14.25 3.28
CA ARG A 3 7.50 -13.06 2.57
C ARG A 3 6.35 -12.37 1.88
N SER A 4 5.22 -13.03 1.82
CA SER A 4 4.06 -12.44 1.15
C SER A 4 3.30 -11.47 2.03
N ASP A 5 3.79 -11.23 3.24
CA ASP A 5 3.14 -10.29 4.15
C ASP A 5 3.43 -8.84 3.82
N ARG A 6 4.26 -8.59 2.83
CA ARG A 6 4.58 -7.23 2.41
C ARG A 6 4.83 -7.20 0.92
N MET A 7 4.33 -6.16 0.27
CA MET A 7 4.56 -5.94 -1.14
C MET A 7 4.67 -4.46 -1.41
N THR A 8 5.63 -4.09 -2.24
CA THR A 8 5.85 -2.70 -2.62
C THR A 8 5.84 -2.62 -4.14
N TRP A 9 5.18 -1.60 -4.68
CA TRP A 9 5.16 -1.42 -6.13
C TRP A 9 5.06 0.06 -6.48
N ILE A 10 5.34 0.38 -7.74
CA ILE A 10 5.21 1.72 -8.27
C ILE A 10 4.09 1.69 -9.30
N ASP A 11 3.13 2.62 -9.16
CA ASP A 11 2.00 2.65 -10.08
C ASP A 11 2.38 3.40 -11.36
N PRO A 12 1.48 3.40 -12.36
CA PRO A 12 1.79 4.07 -13.64
C PRO A 12 2.02 5.57 -13.51
N GLU A 13 1.55 6.17 -12.43
CA GLU A 13 1.75 7.60 -12.18
C GLU A 13 3.07 7.87 -11.48
N GLY A 14 3.82 6.83 -11.15
CA GLY A 14 5.09 7.00 -10.47
C GLY A 14 5.01 7.06 -8.96
N ARG A 15 3.86 6.75 -8.40
CA ARG A 15 3.69 6.75 -6.95
C ARG A 15 4.07 5.39 -6.39
N THR A 16 4.74 5.41 -5.25
CA THR A 16 5.18 4.17 -4.59
C THR A 16 4.20 3.80 -3.50
N TRP A 17 3.77 2.54 -3.52
CA TRP A 17 2.80 2.00 -2.60
C TRP A 17 3.37 0.80 -1.89
N ARG A 18 2.88 0.56 -0.68
CA ARG A 18 3.25 -0.62 0.07
C ARG A 18 2.04 -1.15 0.81
N ILE A 19 1.85 -2.46 0.74
CA ILE A 19 0.91 -3.13 1.63
C ILE A 19 1.69 -4.02 2.57
N GLU A 20 1.20 -4.12 3.78
CA GLU A 20 1.87 -4.93 4.79
C GLU A 20 0.81 -5.54 5.69
N ARG A 21 0.95 -6.83 5.95
CA ARG A 21 0.02 -7.51 6.82
C ARG A 21 0.42 -7.29 8.27
N VAL A 22 -0.52 -6.78 9.05
CA VAL A 22 -0.32 -6.55 10.48
C VAL A 22 -1.49 -7.22 11.18
N ALA A 23 -1.21 -8.24 11.98
CA ALA A 23 -2.22 -9.09 12.55
C ALA A 23 -3.00 -9.75 11.41
N ASP A 24 -4.29 -9.56 11.34
CA ASP A 24 -5.09 -10.14 10.25
C ASP A 24 -5.65 -9.07 9.32
N ARG A 25 -4.97 -7.92 9.24
CA ARG A 25 -5.41 -6.86 8.35
C ARG A 25 -4.23 -6.44 7.47
N TRP A 26 -4.57 -5.81 6.35
CA TRP A 26 -3.58 -5.34 5.40
C TRP A 26 -3.56 -3.82 5.43
N GLN A 27 -2.40 -3.26 5.74
CA GLN A 27 -2.24 -1.81 5.80
C GLN A 27 -1.66 -1.32 4.48
N LEU A 28 -2.29 -0.30 3.92
CA LEU A 28 -1.82 0.33 2.69
C LEU A 28 -1.14 1.63 3.04
N SER A 29 0.06 1.82 2.51
CA SER A 29 0.83 3.03 2.74
C SER A 29 1.32 3.58 1.42
N ARG A 30 1.50 4.89 1.38
CA ARG A 30 2.03 5.59 0.23
C ARG A 30 3.30 6.32 0.62
N TYR A 31 4.30 6.26 -0.24
CA TYR A 31 5.57 6.95 0.00
C TYR A 31 5.53 8.36 -0.56
N TRP A 32 6.00 9.29 0.24
CA TRP A 32 6.11 10.69 -0.18
C TRP A 32 7.58 11.03 -0.33
N PRO A 33 8.09 11.12 -1.57
CA PRO A 33 9.53 11.33 -1.76
C PRO A 33 10.02 12.69 -1.29
N VAL A 34 9.16 13.71 -1.30
CA VAL A 34 9.57 15.03 -0.87
C VAL A 34 9.98 15.02 0.60
N THR A 35 9.21 14.36 1.43
CA THR A 35 9.50 14.27 2.85
C THR A 35 10.20 12.97 3.22
N GLU A 36 10.29 12.03 2.25
CA GLU A 36 10.90 10.72 2.46
C GLU A 36 10.21 9.97 3.58
N THR A 37 8.89 10.02 3.61
CA THR A 37 8.11 9.36 4.64
C THR A 37 7.02 8.51 4.03
N TRP A 38 6.56 7.53 4.81
CA TRP A 38 5.43 6.70 4.45
C TRP A 38 4.20 7.19 5.19
N GLN A 39 3.10 7.35 4.46
CA GLN A 39 1.83 7.72 5.06
C GLN A 39 0.87 6.56 4.93
N ARG A 40 0.26 6.17 6.04
CA ARG A 40 -0.73 5.10 6.00
C ARG A 40 -2.02 5.63 5.41
N VAL A 41 -2.49 4.95 4.36
CA VAL A 41 -3.71 5.34 3.67
C VAL A 41 -4.92 4.67 4.32
N GLY A 42 -4.80 3.41 4.70
CA GLY A 42 -5.91 2.72 5.29
C GLY A 42 -5.57 1.30 5.68
N SER A 43 -6.54 0.62 6.25
CA SER A 43 -6.42 -0.75 6.68
C SER A 43 -7.58 -1.55 6.07
N PHE A 44 -7.29 -2.73 5.54
CA PHE A 44 -8.26 -3.49 4.76
C PHE A 44 -8.26 -4.95 5.19
N PRO A 45 -9.38 -5.65 5.02
CA PRO A 45 -9.45 -7.04 5.47
C PRO A 45 -8.69 -8.02 4.59
N SER A 46 -8.38 -7.64 3.34
CA SER A 46 -7.68 -8.55 2.45
C SER A 46 -6.67 -7.78 1.63
N ARG A 47 -5.70 -8.53 1.08
CA ARG A 47 -4.68 -7.95 0.24
C ARG A 47 -5.29 -7.34 -1.02
N GLY A 48 -6.26 -8.05 -1.61
CA GLY A 48 -6.91 -7.55 -2.81
C GLY A 48 -7.62 -6.23 -2.59
N ASP A 49 -8.27 -6.09 -1.43
CA ASP A 49 -8.94 -4.85 -1.11
C ASP A 49 -7.96 -3.69 -0.98
N ALA A 50 -6.79 -3.95 -0.38
CA ALA A 50 -5.78 -2.92 -0.23
C ALA A 50 -5.23 -2.49 -1.59
N ILE A 51 -4.99 -3.45 -2.47
CA ILE A 51 -4.47 -3.14 -3.81
C ILE A 51 -5.50 -2.35 -4.60
N GLN A 52 -6.76 -2.74 -4.51
CA GLN A 52 -7.81 -2.03 -5.21
C GLN A 52 -7.93 -0.59 -4.71
N ALA A 53 -7.79 -0.39 -3.40
CA ALA A 53 -7.84 0.97 -2.84
C ALA A 53 -6.70 1.83 -3.38
N ALA A 54 -5.52 1.23 -3.57
CA ALA A 54 -4.41 1.98 -4.16
C ALA A 54 -4.73 2.41 -5.57
N PHE A 55 -5.34 1.53 -6.37
CA PHE A 55 -5.74 1.89 -7.72
C PHE A 55 -6.75 3.03 -7.71
N GLU A 56 -7.71 2.97 -6.81
CA GLU A 56 -8.74 4.02 -6.75
C GLU A 56 -8.15 5.34 -6.32
N GLN A 57 -7.23 5.32 -5.38
CA GLN A 57 -6.56 6.54 -4.93
C GLN A 57 -5.69 7.11 -6.05
N GLY A 58 -4.95 6.24 -6.71
CA GLY A 58 -4.05 6.68 -7.76
C GLY A 58 -4.76 7.13 -9.01
N GLY A 59 -6.00 6.68 -9.24
CA GLY A 59 -6.74 7.04 -10.42
C GLY A 59 -7.40 8.40 -10.35
N LYS A 60 -7.30 9.07 -9.21
CA LYS A 60 -7.90 10.39 -9.07
C LYS A 60 -6.86 11.51 -9.38
#